data_72f5281fbe18afee96cb52ede8399572
#
_entry.id   72f5281fbe18afee96cb52ede8399572
#
_cell.length_a   1.000
_cell.length_b   1.000
_cell.length_c   1.000
_cell.angle_alpha   90.00
_cell.angle_beta   90.00
_cell.angle_gamma   90.00
#
_symmetry.space_group_name_H-M   'P 1'
#
loop_
_entity.id
_entity.type
_entity.pdbx_description
1 polymer ?
#
loop_
_entity_poly.entity_id
_entity_poly.type
_entity_poly.pdbx_seq_one_letter_code
_entity_poly.pdbx_strand_id
1 'polypeptide(L)'
;MHYIKRPLLFIVIFTLFSSLFGCSRKEIPNTAKIVPPTDYKMAISGKWLVEKYYNVNNDSLGDNTAKSQIGKTVYINKNKLVLLDKVCDSPEFKIKTVDSRSFLVSKYEINPESLEINQPEVQVITVTYNDNYFASFIMTDNNTILTSIDGIFYVLTRKEKESAKPNKADMPFNPEVHDKVINSKKVLHASEVMKQFNSGLLLGLKSYRPVEIKDSSNQKNSNIKIPTYRTLWINFDNRSVKPTISELPYLLVPRKSGFWFIDSKHLVSNNSINSQIMVHPLNKNIAQKSKESDIIIDGQTYTNGVDILFVGDDYISLELDGDSYYNKDTGHKHKLLRLYALDTINNKNSHPILISNLVGEQGIKSLKQGAAAYLNSLDFNDRQKLEQAPGYADFGIVRKTGKWILRGRLDSVTQTSKESFGDFDIPLIPSRDIVGYDSLFPSWSIIKQRVPEALDAYSSPNKNFVVVITKDKLLIYTIINNNLGANPLEVINLNDSETAVMSQWATGNYVKAWDEQMKKLKK
;
A
#
# COMPACT_ATOMS: atom_id res chain seq x y z
N MET A 1 35.65 -0.43 69.87
CA MET A 1 34.61 0.15 69.01
C MET A 1 35.16 0.45 67.60
N HIS A 2 35.82 -0.56 66.93
CA HIS A 2 36.45 -0.30 65.62
C HIS A 2 36.37 -1.49 64.62
N TYR A 3 35.42 -2.42 64.77
CA TYR A 3 35.36 -3.62 63.90
C TYR A 3 34.13 -3.77 63.00
N ILE A 4 33.25 -2.77 62.94
CA ILE A 4 31.97 -2.90 62.13
C ILE A 4 32.03 -2.18 60.77
N LYS A 5 33.08 -1.39 60.44
CA LYS A 5 33.12 -0.63 59.18
C LYS A 5 33.70 -1.36 57.95
N ARG A 6 34.39 -2.48 58.16
CA ARG A 6 35.00 -3.23 57.01
C ARG A 6 34.04 -4.08 56.17
N PRO A 7 33.06 -4.80 56.74
CA PRO A 7 32.14 -5.56 55.90
C PRO A 7 31.18 -4.69 55.09
N LEU A 8 30.81 -3.49 55.58
CA LEU A 8 29.94 -2.59 54.86
C LEU A 8 30.60 -2.02 53.60
N LEU A 9 31.90 -1.73 53.63
CA LEU A 9 32.66 -1.26 52.48
C LEU A 9 32.77 -2.32 51.38
N PHE A 10 32.92 -3.60 51.74
CA PHE A 10 32.94 -4.71 50.79
C PHE A 10 31.60 -4.96 50.12
N ILE A 11 30.47 -4.76 50.82
CA ILE A 11 29.13 -4.88 50.27
C ILE A 11 28.84 -3.74 49.28
N VAL A 12 29.25 -2.52 49.59
CA VAL A 12 29.07 -1.36 48.67
C VAL A 12 29.96 -1.51 47.43
N ILE A 13 31.19 -2.01 47.56
CA ILE A 13 32.06 -2.25 46.40
C ILE A 13 31.51 -3.41 45.54
N PHE A 14 30.96 -4.46 46.15
CA PHE A 14 30.39 -5.59 45.44
C PHE A 14 29.08 -5.20 44.70
N THR A 15 28.25 -4.33 45.29
CA THR A 15 27.06 -3.79 44.61
C THR A 15 27.39 -2.82 43.49
N LEU A 16 28.48 -2.04 43.59
CA LEU A 16 28.96 -1.20 42.49
C LEU A 16 29.57 -2.03 41.34
N PHE A 17 30.20 -3.17 41.62
CA PHE A 17 30.74 -4.05 40.58
C PHE A 17 29.65 -4.88 39.89
N SER A 18 28.54 -5.22 40.55
CA SER A 18 27.41 -5.90 39.92
C SER A 18 26.59 -5.02 39.02
N SER A 19 26.63 -3.68 39.17
CA SER A 19 25.95 -2.72 38.27
C SER A 19 26.72 -2.50 36.97
N LEU A 20 27.98 -2.96 36.83
CA LEU A 20 28.77 -2.85 35.60
C LEU A 20 28.60 -4.06 34.66
N PHE A 21 27.95 -5.16 35.10
CA PHE A 21 27.68 -6.34 34.26
C PHE A 21 26.26 -6.38 33.69
N GLY A 22 25.47 -5.33 33.89
CA GLY A 22 24.10 -5.24 33.36
C GLY A 22 24.03 -4.43 32.09
N CYS A 23 24.46 -4.94 30.97
CA CYS A 23 23.96 -4.72 29.61
C CYS A 23 24.89 -5.40 28.59
N SER A 24 25.00 -6.70 28.65
CA SER A 24 25.23 -7.44 27.43
C SER A 24 23.94 -7.32 26.61
N ARG A 25 23.89 -6.32 25.71
CA ARG A 25 23.02 -6.43 24.55
C ARG A 25 23.38 -7.76 23.88
N LYS A 26 22.55 -8.78 24.09
CA LYS A 26 22.46 -9.85 23.10
C LYS A 26 22.16 -9.11 21.79
N GLU A 27 23.16 -8.97 20.93
CA GLU A 27 22.93 -8.71 19.54
C GLU A 27 21.95 -9.80 19.11
N ILE A 28 20.74 -9.40 18.83
CA ILE A 28 19.79 -10.21 18.06
C ILE A 28 20.60 -10.58 16.83
N PRO A 29 20.87 -11.88 16.55
CA PRO A 29 21.56 -12.25 15.34
C PRO A 29 20.72 -11.64 14.23
N ASN A 30 21.29 -10.64 13.57
CA ASN A 30 20.68 -9.91 12.47
C ASN A 30 20.55 -10.93 11.35
N THR A 31 19.44 -11.64 11.35
CA THR A 31 19.05 -12.57 10.30
C THR A 31 18.79 -11.75 9.07
N ALA A 32 19.68 -11.80 8.17
CA ALA A 32 19.91 -11.04 6.95
C ALA A 32 20.90 -9.89 7.19
N LYS A 33 22.12 -10.22 7.62
CA LYS A 33 23.26 -9.42 7.26
C LYS A 33 23.30 -9.44 5.72
N ILE A 34 22.73 -8.41 5.09
CA ILE A 34 22.99 -8.13 3.68
C ILE A 34 24.46 -7.76 3.67
N VAL A 35 25.32 -8.76 3.53
CA VAL A 35 26.74 -8.56 3.29
C VAL A 35 26.79 -8.09 1.85
N PRO A 36 27.20 -6.85 1.56
CA PRO A 36 27.49 -6.49 0.18
C PRO A 36 28.57 -7.46 -0.28
N PRO A 37 28.37 -8.17 -1.36
CA PRO A 37 29.36 -9.13 -1.83
C PRO A 37 30.61 -8.38 -2.22
N THR A 38 31.72 -8.69 -1.55
CA THR A 38 33.01 -8.04 -1.74
C THR A 38 33.71 -8.38 -3.07
N ASP A 39 33.20 -9.34 -3.85
CA ASP A 39 33.78 -9.77 -5.13
C ASP A 39 32.74 -10.41 -6.06
N TYR A 40 31.59 -9.75 -6.28
CA TYR A 40 30.75 -10.18 -7.38
C TYR A 40 31.21 -9.53 -8.68
N LYS A 41 31.68 -10.34 -9.62
CA LYS A 41 31.48 -10.05 -11.04
C LYS A 41 30.01 -9.73 -11.17
N MET A 42 29.68 -8.48 -11.33
CA MET A 42 28.30 -8.00 -11.27
C MET A 42 27.47 -8.77 -12.30
N ALA A 43 26.53 -9.60 -11.84
CA ALA A 43 25.82 -10.57 -12.68
C ALA A 43 25.22 -9.95 -13.96
N ILE A 44 24.87 -8.66 -13.90
CA ILE A 44 24.28 -7.91 -15.02
C ILE A 44 25.26 -6.98 -15.73
N SER A 45 26.59 -6.99 -15.41
CA SER A 45 27.57 -6.20 -16.17
C SER A 45 27.60 -6.59 -17.62
N GLY A 46 27.69 -5.61 -18.50
CA GLY A 46 27.87 -5.83 -19.94
C GLY A 46 26.99 -4.93 -20.80
N LYS A 47 26.96 -5.30 -22.07
CA LYS A 47 26.17 -4.65 -23.11
C LYS A 47 24.92 -5.48 -23.36
N TRP A 48 23.77 -4.83 -23.30
CA TRP A 48 22.46 -5.43 -23.45
C TRP A 48 21.70 -4.76 -24.61
N LEU A 49 20.87 -5.54 -25.31
CA LEU A 49 20.04 -5.04 -26.40
C LEU A 49 18.58 -5.13 -25.98
N VAL A 50 17.81 -4.07 -26.18
CA VAL A 50 16.35 -4.11 -26.04
C VAL A 50 15.78 -4.95 -27.18
N GLU A 51 15.29 -6.16 -26.89
CA GLU A 51 14.83 -7.11 -27.89
C GLU A 51 13.33 -7.06 -28.09
N LYS A 52 12.57 -7.02 -27.01
CA LYS A 52 11.10 -6.92 -27.04
C LYS A 52 10.58 -6.14 -25.84
N TYR A 53 9.30 -5.82 -25.86
CA TYR A 53 8.61 -5.19 -24.72
C TYR A 53 7.25 -5.83 -24.49
N TYR A 54 6.76 -5.65 -23.25
CA TYR A 54 5.38 -5.97 -22.86
C TYR A 54 4.69 -4.68 -22.41
N ASN A 55 3.63 -4.30 -23.14
CA ASN A 55 2.77 -3.18 -22.75
C ASN A 55 1.58 -3.75 -21.97
N VAL A 56 1.74 -3.84 -20.66
CA VAL A 56 0.75 -4.52 -19.78
C VAL A 56 -0.52 -3.69 -19.64
N ASN A 57 -0.44 -2.38 -19.78
CA ASN A 57 -1.58 -1.47 -19.63
C ASN A 57 -2.39 -1.28 -20.93
N ASN A 58 -2.00 -1.91 -22.05
CA ASN A 58 -2.59 -1.77 -23.38
C ASN A 58 -2.79 -0.28 -23.81
N ASP A 59 -1.89 0.59 -23.36
CA ASP A 59 -1.92 2.02 -23.71
C ASP A 59 -1.31 2.23 -25.10
N SER A 60 -2.14 2.65 -26.06
CA SER A 60 -1.71 2.89 -27.43
C SER A 60 -0.64 3.99 -27.57
N LEU A 61 -0.61 4.98 -26.68
CA LEU A 61 0.41 6.03 -26.64
C LEU A 61 1.75 5.47 -26.14
N GLY A 62 1.73 4.58 -25.17
CA GLY A 62 2.91 3.88 -24.67
C GLY A 62 3.52 2.93 -25.70
N ASP A 63 2.71 2.33 -26.57
CA ASP A 63 3.15 1.36 -27.56
C ASP A 63 4.10 1.94 -28.61
N ASN A 64 3.80 3.15 -29.14
CA ASN A 64 4.68 3.82 -30.11
C ASN A 64 6.03 4.20 -29.49
N THR A 65 6.03 4.66 -28.24
CA THR A 65 7.25 4.97 -27.50
C THR A 65 8.07 3.69 -27.27
N ALA A 66 7.41 2.61 -26.86
CA ALA A 66 8.04 1.32 -26.62
C ALA A 66 8.71 0.74 -27.88
N LYS A 67 8.01 0.77 -29.03
CA LYS A 67 8.55 0.34 -30.32
C LYS A 67 9.83 1.08 -30.70
N SER A 68 9.91 2.37 -30.41
CA SER A 68 11.10 3.17 -30.71
C SER A 68 12.33 2.82 -29.87
N GLN A 69 12.17 2.05 -28.80
CA GLN A 69 13.27 1.59 -27.94
C GLN A 69 13.87 0.25 -28.38
N ILE A 70 13.16 -0.52 -29.19
CA ILE A 70 13.65 -1.81 -29.72
C ILE A 70 14.94 -1.59 -30.52
N GLY A 71 15.93 -2.45 -30.31
CA GLY A 71 17.24 -2.35 -30.91
C GLY A 71 18.20 -1.38 -30.23
N LYS A 72 17.76 -0.60 -29.26
CA LYS A 72 18.66 0.26 -28.48
C LYS A 72 19.52 -0.56 -27.51
N THR A 73 20.68 -0.01 -27.23
CA THR A 73 21.67 -0.62 -26.33
C THR A 73 21.58 -0.06 -24.93
N VAL A 74 21.73 -0.93 -23.94
CA VAL A 74 21.83 -0.61 -22.51
C VAL A 74 23.21 -1.08 -22.02
N TYR A 75 23.93 -0.20 -21.33
CA TYR A 75 25.24 -0.50 -20.74
C TYR A 75 25.16 -0.52 -19.23
N ILE A 76 25.67 -1.57 -18.63
CA ILE A 76 25.68 -1.75 -17.17
C ILE A 76 27.09 -2.11 -16.74
N ASN A 77 27.70 -1.26 -15.92
CA ASN A 77 28.95 -1.57 -15.23
C ASN A 77 28.97 -0.90 -13.84
N LYS A 78 29.99 -1.20 -13.04
CA LYS A 78 30.10 -0.69 -11.67
C LYS A 78 30.25 0.84 -11.56
N ASN A 79 30.68 1.51 -12.63
CA ASN A 79 30.93 2.95 -12.59
C ASN A 79 29.87 3.75 -13.35
N LYS A 80 29.13 3.08 -14.25
CA LYS A 80 28.15 3.77 -15.11
C LYS A 80 27.04 2.82 -15.57
N LEU A 81 25.82 3.32 -15.54
CA LEU A 81 24.66 2.68 -16.14
C LEU A 81 24.04 3.63 -17.17
N VAL A 82 23.92 3.16 -18.42
CA VAL A 82 23.18 3.85 -19.48
C VAL A 82 21.96 3.02 -19.81
N LEU A 83 20.78 3.53 -19.45
CA LEU A 83 19.50 2.88 -19.63
C LEU A 83 18.64 3.75 -20.55
N LEU A 84 18.60 3.40 -21.83
CA LEU A 84 17.91 4.17 -22.88
C LEU A 84 18.39 5.62 -22.93
N ASP A 85 17.55 6.57 -22.52
CA ASP A 85 17.83 8.01 -22.46
C ASP A 85 18.36 8.48 -21.08
N LYS A 86 18.49 7.56 -20.11
CA LYS A 86 18.91 7.87 -18.73
C LYS A 86 20.34 7.40 -18.48
N VAL A 87 21.12 8.23 -17.80
CA VAL A 87 22.51 7.93 -17.40
C VAL A 87 22.61 8.03 -15.88
N CYS A 88 23.30 7.06 -15.29
CA CYS A 88 23.65 7.04 -13.88
C CYS A 88 25.15 6.83 -13.76
N ASP A 89 25.86 7.81 -13.22
CA ASP A 89 27.28 7.69 -12.90
C ASP A 89 27.40 7.20 -11.45
N SER A 90 28.31 6.24 -11.22
CA SER A 90 28.52 5.60 -9.90
C SER A 90 27.27 4.93 -9.33
N PRO A 91 26.59 4.01 -10.06
CA PRO A 91 25.43 3.30 -9.57
C PRO A 91 25.78 2.35 -8.41
N GLU A 92 24.88 2.31 -7.42
CA GLU A 92 24.91 1.32 -6.35
C GLU A 92 23.90 0.19 -6.64
N PHE A 93 24.32 -1.05 -6.40
CA PHE A 93 23.52 -2.23 -6.73
C PHE A 93 23.16 -3.03 -5.49
N LYS A 94 21.86 -3.34 -5.34
CA LYS A 94 21.34 -4.23 -4.30
C LYS A 94 20.64 -5.41 -4.96
N ILE A 95 21.05 -6.64 -4.62
CA ILE A 95 20.50 -7.87 -5.21
C ILE A 95 19.67 -8.58 -4.15
N LYS A 96 18.48 -9.04 -4.53
CA LYS A 96 17.59 -9.87 -3.72
C LYS A 96 17.01 -11.00 -4.54
N THR A 97 16.95 -12.20 -3.99
CA THR A 97 16.11 -13.27 -4.53
C THR A 97 14.73 -13.16 -3.91
N VAL A 98 13.69 -13.22 -4.74
CA VAL A 98 12.31 -13.04 -4.34
C VAL A 98 11.40 -14.05 -5.03
N ASP A 99 10.29 -14.43 -4.39
CA ASP A 99 9.21 -15.17 -5.05
C ASP A 99 8.67 -14.33 -6.21
N SER A 100 8.66 -14.91 -7.42
CA SER A 100 8.34 -14.21 -8.68
C SER A 100 6.94 -13.62 -8.64
N ARG A 101 5.95 -14.43 -8.21
CA ARG A 101 4.56 -14.04 -8.18
C ARG A 101 4.31 -12.95 -7.15
N SER A 102 4.75 -13.18 -5.91
CA SER A 102 4.58 -12.20 -4.85
C SER A 102 5.21 -10.84 -5.19
N PHE A 103 6.40 -10.86 -5.79
CA PHE A 103 7.09 -9.64 -6.19
C PHE A 103 6.39 -8.91 -7.35
N LEU A 104 6.06 -9.62 -8.44
CA LEU A 104 5.47 -9.00 -9.62
C LEU A 104 4.05 -8.51 -9.37
N VAL A 105 3.25 -9.29 -8.66
CA VAL A 105 1.89 -8.89 -8.28
C VAL A 105 1.94 -7.72 -7.30
N SER A 106 2.78 -7.78 -6.26
CA SER A 106 2.80 -6.73 -5.24
C SER A 106 3.40 -5.41 -5.73
N LYS A 107 4.38 -5.46 -6.63
CA LYS A 107 5.08 -4.25 -7.10
C LYS A 107 4.52 -3.67 -8.40
N TYR A 108 4.06 -4.53 -9.30
CA TYR A 108 3.69 -4.14 -10.67
C TYR A 108 2.26 -4.50 -11.06
N GLU A 109 1.52 -5.25 -10.23
CA GLU A 109 0.17 -5.76 -10.54
C GLU A 109 0.12 -6.65 -11.79
N ILE A 110 1.15 -7.48 -11.95
CA ILE A 110 1.32 -8.31 -13.13
C ILE A 110 1.57 -9.74 -12.70
N ASN A 111 0.89 -10.68 -13.35
CA ASN A 111 1.19 -12.09 -13.18
C ASN A 111 2.49 -12.43 -13.92
N PRO A 112 3.38 -13.29 -13.37
CA PRO A 112 4.63 -13.70 -14.01
C PRO A 112 4.45 -14.21 -15.44
N GLU A 113 3.37 -14.94 -15.67
CA GLU A 113 3.03 -15.55 -16.96
C GLU A 113 2.84 -14.49 -18.07
N SER A 114 2.36 -13.28 -17.72
CA SER A 114 2.22 -12.15 -18.66
C SER A 114 3.55 -11.60 -19.15
N LEU A 115 4.64 -11.92 -18.47
CA LEU A 115 6.02 -11.55 -18.82
C LEU A 115 6.85 -12.78 -19.25
N GLU A 116 6.21 -13.92 -19.47
CA GLU A 116 6.86 -15.20 -19.77
C GLU A 116 7.87 -15.65 -18.69
N ILE A 117 7.65 -15.27 -17.43
CA ILE A 117 8.47 -15.66 -16.29
C ILE A 117 7.86 -16.92 -15.67
N ASN A 118 8.56 -18.06 -15.78
CA ASN A 118 8.09 -19.35 -15.28
C ASN A 118 8.83 -19.81 -14.02
N GLN A 119 9.89 -19.11 -13.63
CA GLN A 119 10.68 -19.42 -12.43
C GLN A 119 9.89 -19.07 -11.17
N PRO A 120 9.86 -19.93 -10.14
CA PRO A 120 9.22 -19.63 -8.86
C PRO A 120 9.91 -18.47 -8.13
N GLU A 121 11.24 -18.32 -8.30
CA GLU A 121 12.04 -17.25 -7.76
C GLU A 121 12.85 -16.55 -8.83
N VAL A 122 13.04 -15.24 -8.67
CA VAL A 122 13.88 -14.42 -9.55
C VAL A 122 14.82 -13.54 -8.72
N GLN A 123 15.96 -13.18 -9.32
CA GLN A 123 16.84 -12.17 -8.73
C GLN A 123 16.39 -10.79 -9.18
N VAL A 124 16.21 -9.89 -8.23
CA VAL A 124 15.90 -8.48 -8.47
C VAL A 124 17.10 -7.65 -8.09
N ILE A 125 17.61 -6.92 -9.06
CA ILE A 125 18.74 -5.99 -8.91
C ILE A 125 18.17 -4.57 -8.88
N THR A 126 18.21 -3.92 -7.73
CA THR A 126 17.83 -2.51 -7.58
C THR A 126 19.06 -1.64 -7.72
N VAL A 127 18.95 -0.61 -8.54
CA VAL A 127 19.99 0.38 -8.75
C VAL A 127 19.60 1.70 -8.10
N THR A 128 20.52 2.25 -7.29
CA THR A 128 20.38 3.55 -6.65
C THR A 128 21.54 4.47 -7.02
N TYR A 129 21.33 5.77 -6.90
CA TYR A 129 22.33 6.82 -7.05
C TYR A 129 22.09 7.89 -5.99
N ASN A 130 23.09 8.16 -5.15
CA ASN A 130 22.95 9.07 -4.00
C ASN A 130 21.69 8.75 -3.18
N ASP A 131 21.51 7.48 -2.80
CA ASP A 131 20.34 6.93 -2.10
C ASP A 131 18.97 7.05 -2.83
N ASN A 132 18.96 7.61 -4.04
CA ASN A 132 17.76 7.72 -4.85
C ASN A 132 17.60 6.50 -5.77
N TYR A 133 16.35 6.02 -5.92
CA TYR A 133 16.05 4.95 -6.85
C TYR A 133 16.31 5.39 -8.30
N PHE A 134 17.04 4.57 -9.07
CA PHE A 134 17.29 4.80 -10.48
C PHE A 134 16.56 3.79 -11.38
N ALA A 135 16.76 2.49 -11.14
CA ALA A 135 16.12 1.41 -11.91
C ALA A 135 16.05 0.10 -11.11
N SER A 136 15.24 -0.85 -11.60
CA SER A 136 15.27 -2.24 -11.14
C SER A 136 15.33 -3.17 -12.34
N PHE A 137 16.15 -4.21 -12.22
CA PHE A 137 16.25 -5.28 -13.22
C PHE A 137 15.79 -6.59 -12.59
N ILE A 138 14.99 -7.36 -13.32
CA ILE A 138 14.56 -8.71 -12.95
C ILE A 138 15.36 -9.66 -13.81
N MET A 139 16.19 -10.48 -13.20
CA MET A 139 17.02 -11.45 -13.91
C MET A 139 16.28 -12.78 -13.98
N THR A 140 15.91 -13.18 -15.19
CA THR A 140 15.26 -14.47 -15.45
C THR A 140 16.28 -15.56 -15.73
N ASP A 141 17.38 -15.20 -16.38
CA ASP A 141 18.54 -16.05 -16.61
C ASP A 141 19.82 -15.21 -16.83
N ASN A 142 20.95 -15.86 -17.09
CA ASN A 142 22.24 -15.19 -17.26
C ASN A 142 22.32 -14.28 -18.51
N ASN A 143 21.40 -14.40 -19.45
CA ASN A 143 21.40 -13.69 -20.72
C ASN A 143 20.16 -12.82 -20.92
N THR A 144 19.21 -12.86 -20.00
CA THR A 144 17.93 -12.14 -20.10
C THR A 144 17.62 -11.41 -18.80
N ILE A 145 17.41 -10.10 -18.91
CA ILE A 145 16.90 -9.28 -17.83
C ILE A 145 15.69 -8.45 -18.29
N LEU A 146 14.79 -8.17 -17.40
CA LEU A 146 13.65 -7.27 -17.64
C LEU A 146 13.80 -6.01 -16.80
N THR A 147 13.40 -4.87 -17.36
CA THR A 147 13.27 -3.61 -16.61
C THR A 147 11.95 -2.94 -16.94
N SER A 148 11.34 -2.29 -15.95
CA SER A 148 10.10 -1.54 -16.17
C SER A 148 10.38 -0.05 -16.21
N ILE A 149 9.91 0.61 -17.26
CA ILE A 149 9.98 2.06 -17.44
C ILE A 149 8.58 2.54 -17.86
N ASP A 150 8.00 3.43 -17.08
CA ASP A 150 6.68 4.02 -17.32
C ASP A 150 5.55 2.99 -17.57
N GLY A 151 5.60 1.85 -16.85
CA GLY A 151 4.62 0.78 -16.95
C GLY A 151 4.82 -0.19 -18.11
N ILE A 152 5.86 0.01 -18.92
CA ILE A 152 6.27 -0.89 -20.01
C ILE A 152 7.45 -1.73 -19.53
N PHE A 153 7.38 -3.05 -19.76
CA PHE A 153 8.49 -3.95 -19.48
C PHE A 153 9.31 -4.17 -20.74
N TYR A 154 10.57 -3.85 -20.67
CA TYR A 154 11.56 -4.11 -21.72
C TYR A 154 12.35 -5.35 -21.39
N VAL A 155 12.45 -6.27 -22.34
CA VAL A 155 13.30 -7.46 -22.28
C VAL A 155 14.62 -7.12 -22.91
N LEU A 156 15.67 -7.31 -22.15
CA LEU A 156 17.05 -7.01 -22.55
C LEU A 156 17.83 -8.32 -22.68
N THR A 157 18.44 -8.54 -23.83
CA THR A 157 19.30 -9.70 -24.10
C THR A 157 20.74 -9.30 -24.07
N ARG A 158 21.58 -10.12 -23.44
CA ARG A 158 23.02 -9.87 -23.33
C ARG A 158 23.73 -10.05 -24.68
N LYS A 159 24.50 -9.06 -25.07
CA LYS A 159 25.35 -9.12 -26.26
C LYS A 159 26.83 -9.35 -25.92
N GLU A 160 27.35 -8.72 -24.86
CA GLU A 160 28.75 -8.84 -24.44
C GLU A 160 28.82 -8.94 -22.90
N LYS A 161 29.71 -9.82 -22.40
CA LYS A 161 29.87 -10.10 -20.96
C LYS A 161 30.81 -9.15 -20.22
N GLU A 162 31.68 -8.39 -20.88
CA GLU A 162 32.68 -7.52 -20.23
C GLU A 162 32.73 -6.12 -20.80
N SER A 163 32.84 -5.18 -19.89
CA SER A 163 33.30 -3.77 -19.88
C SER A 163 33.69 -3.13 -21.22
N ALA A 164 32.90 -3.26 -22.28
CA ALA A 164 32.98 -2.35 -23.39
C ALA A 164 32.66 -0.94 -22.89
N LYS A 165 33.58 0.01 -23.04
CA LYS A 165 33.27 1.42 -22.84
C LYS A 165 32.18 1.78 -23.85
N PRO A 166 31.12 2.50 -23.45
CA PRO A 166 30.08 2.92 -24.39
C PRO A 166 30.76 3.73 -25.52
N ASN A 167 30.49 3.35 -26.77
CA ASN A 167 30.93 4.15 -27.91
C ASN A 167 30.21 5.48 -27.93
N LYS A 168 30.80 6.54 -28.49
CA LYS A 168 30.14 7.86 -28.61
C LYS A 168 28.77 7.81 -29.28
N ALA A 169 28.53 6.84 -30.15
CA ALA A 169 27.23 6.60 -30.81
C ALA A 169 26.15 5.98 -29.90
N ASP A 170 26.57 5.35 -28.80
CA ASP A 170 25.67 4.69 -27.83
C ASP A 170 25.35 5.58 -26.63
N MET A 171 25.92 6.79 -26.56
CA MET A 171 25.64 7.75 -25.49
C MET A 171 24.36 8.51 -25.78
N PRO A 172 23.47 8.64 -24.82
CA PRO A 172 22.35 9.55 -24.97
C PRO A 172 22.87 10.96 -25.22
N PHE A 173 22.23 11.63 -26.11
CA PHE A 173 22.53 12.96 -26.65
C PHE A 173 23.09 13.96 -25.61
N ASN A 174 24.05 14.83 -26.08
CA ASN A 174 24.75 15.83 -25.28
C ASN A 174 23.78 16.74 -24.47
N PRO A 175 23.95 16.89 -23.14
CA PRO A 175 23.06 17.71 -22.31
C PRO A 175 22.92 19.18 -22.73
N GLU A 176 23.91 19.76 -23.38
CA GLU A 176 23.85 21.16 -23.88
C GLU A 176 22.83 21.40 -25.00
N VAL A 177 22.38 20.34 -25.69
CA VAL A 177 21.32 20.45 -26.72
C VAL A 177 19.96 20.18 -26.13
N HIS A 178 19.87 19.53 -24.96
CA HIS A 178 18.59 19.20 -24.30
C HIS A 178 17.87 20.45 -23.80
N ASP A 179 18.61 21.45 -23.31
CA ASP A 179 18.00 22.71 -22.84
C ASP A 179 17.37 23.53 -23.98
N LYS A 180 17.90 23.41 -25.21
CA LYS A 180 17.32 24.10 -26.40
C LYS A 180 16.09 23.39 -26.98
N VAL A 181 16.01 22.07 -26.86
CA VAL A 181 14.86 21.28 -27.35
C VAL A 181 13.69 21.30 -26.39
N ILE A 182 13.96 21.40 -25.08
CA ILE A 182 12.91 21.54 -24.05
C ILE A 182 12.21 22.90 -24.17
N ASN A 183 12.94 23.95 -24.55
CA ASN A 183 12.35 25.29 -24.76
C ASN A 183 11.51 25.44 -26.03
N SER A 184 11.52 24.48 -26.96
CA SER A 184 10.68 24.48 -28.16
C SER A 184 9.45 23.57 -28.07
N LYS A 185 9.39 22.64 -27.11
CA LYS A 185 8.14 21.94 -26.79
C LYS A 185 7.28 22.87 -25.97
N LYS A 186 6.15 23.30 -26.54
CA LYS A 186 5.10 24.06 -25.89
C LYS A 186 4.91 23.51 -24.47
N VAL A 187 5.36 24.25 -23.47
CA VAL A 187 5.12 23.90 -22.06
C VAL A 187 3.63 24.01 -21.88
N LEU A 188 2.94 22.87 -21.84
CA LEU A 188 1.52 22.85 -21.50
C LEU A 188 1.39 23.38 -20.07
N HIS A 189 0.79 24.55 -19.94
CA HIS A 189 0.49 25.08 -18.62
C HIS A 189 -0.46 24.12 -17.89
N ALA A 190 -0.30 23.97 -16.59
CA ALA A 190 -1.17 23.11 -15.76
C ALA A 190 -2.66 23.34 -16.06
N SER A 191 -3.04 24.60 -16.35
CA SER A 191 -4.39 24.98 -16.74
C SER A 191 -4.88 24.37 -18.06
N GLU A 192 -4.01 24.09 -19.02
CA GLU A 192 -4.38 23.49 -20.32
C GLU A 192 -4.60 21.99 -20.20
N VAL A 193 -3.81 21.31 -19.36
CA VAL A 193 -3.97 19.87 -19.07
C VAL A 193 -5.27 19.63 -18.30
N MET A 194 -5.60 20.50 -17.35
CA MET A 194 -6.79 20.35 -16.50
C MET A 194 -8.09 20.67 -17.23
N LYS A 195 -8.07 21.50 -18.28
CA LYS A 195 -9.25 21.85 -19.09
C LYS A 195 -9.78 20.70 -19.96
N GLN A 196 -8.98 19.66 -20.21
CA GLN A 196 -9.37 18.58 -21.12
C GLN A 196 -10.28 17.52 -20.51
N PHE A 197 -10.27 17.34 -19.17
CA PHE A 197 -10.97 16.20 -18.57
C PHE A 197 -11.54 16.53 -17.19
N ASN A 198 -12.83 16.31 -17.02
CA ASN A 198 -13.47 16.34 -15.72
C ASN A 198 -13.17 15.03 -14.97
N SER A 199 -12.60 15.13 -13.79
CA SER A 199 -12.41 14.01 -12.88
C SER A 199 -12.69 14.44 -11.45
N GLY A 200 -13.24 13.54 -10.66
CA GLY A 200 -13.47 13.75 -9.24
C GLY A 200 -13.17 12.49 -8.45
N LEU A 201 -12.69 12.68 -7.22
CA LEU A 201 -12.36 11.61 -6.28
C LEU A 201 -13.15 11.77 -5.00
N LEU A 202 -13.94 10.76 -4.63
CA LEU A 202 -14.39 10.54 -3.25
C LEU A 202 -13.33 9.72 -2.54
N LEU A 203 -12.61 10.35 -1.62
CA LEU A 203 -11.58 9.74 -0.81
C LEU A 203 -12.09 9.58 0.63
N GLY A 204 -12.35 8.35 1.04
CA GLY A 204 -12.72 8.03 2.41
C GLY A 204 -11.49 7.84 3.27
N LEU A 205 -11.44 8.58 4.37
CA LEU A 205 -10.33 8.62 5.30
C LEU A 205 -10.76 8.10 6.67
N LYS A 206 -9.87 7.38 7.34
CA LYS A 206 -9.98 6.91 8.72
C LYS A 206 -8.92 7.56 9.57
N SER A 207 -9.31 8.11 10.70
CA SER A 207 -8.44 8.55 11.79
C SER A 207 -8.92 7.96 13.13
N TYR A 208 -8.21 8.25 14.21
CA TYR A 208 -8.59 7.77 15.54
C TYR A 208 -8.71 8.94 16.50
N ARG A 209 -9.76 8.92 17.32
CA ARG A 209 -9.90 9.85 18.44
C ARG A 209 -9.76 9.13 19.79
N PRO A 210 -9.06 9.73 20.77
CA PRO A 210 -8.99 9.16 22.11
C PRO A 210 -10.35 9.29 22.82
N VAL A 211 -10.71 8.28 23.58
CA VAL A 211 -11.86 8.26 24.49
C VAL A 211 -11.38 7.78 25.84
N GLU A 212 -11.70 8.55 26.88
CA GLU A 212 -11.40 8.17 28.25
C GLU A 212 -12.48 7.21 28.79
N ILE A 213 -12.05 6.05 29.26
CA ILE A 213 -12.90 5.11 30.01
C ILE A 213 -12.52 5.24 31.47
N LYS A 214 -13.51 5.55 32.31
CA LYS A 214 -13.36 5.57 33.76
C LYS A 214 -13.55 4.16 34.30
N ASP A 215 -12.48 3.52 34.72
CA ASP A 215 -12.57 2.26 35.45
C ASP A 215 -12.94 2.57 36.91
N SER A 216 -14.19 2.29 37.26
CA SER A 216 -14.72 2.48 38.61
C SER A 216 -14.06 1.58 39.66
N SER A 217 -13.31 0.55 39.26
CA SER A 217 -12.68 -0.42 40.18
C SER A 217 -11.23 -0.06 40.54
N ASN A 218 -10.49 0.68 39.68
CA ASN A 218 -9.03 0.86 39.84
C ASN A 218 -8.52 2.30 39.80
N GLN A 219 -9.36 3.33 39.74
CA GLN A 219 -8.97 4.75 39.61
C GLN A 219 -7.99 5.06 38.46
N LYS A 220 -7.77 4.15 37.52
CA LYS A 220 -6.95 4.38 36.33
C LYS A 220 -7.83 4.66 35.13
N ASN A 221 -7.78 5.89 34.64
CA ASN A 221 -8.36 6.21 33.35
C ASN A 221 -7.54 5.53 32.23
N SER A 222 -8.19 4.73 31.40
CA SER A 222 -7.56 4.18 30.18
C SER A 222 -8.02 4.97 28.97
N ASN A 223 -7.06 5.43 28.16
CA ASN A 223 -7.35 6.08 26.88
C ASN A 223 -7.42 5.02 25.79
N ILE A 224 -8.63 4.80 25.27
CA ILE A 224 -8.84 3.92 24.11
C ILE A 224 -9.03 4.79 22.87
N LYS A 225 -8.43 4.36 21.76
CA LYS A 225 -8.60 5.01 20.46
C LYS A 225 -9.74 4.37 19.70
N ILE A 226 -10.73 5.16 19.30
CA ILE A 226 -11.84 4.71 18.46
C ILE A 226 -11.73 5.30 17.05
N PRO A 227 -12.04 4.53 15.99
CA PRO A 227 -11.96 5.01 14.62
C PRO A 227 -13.04 6.06 14.35
N THR A 228 -12.72 7.01 13.49
CA THR A 228 -13.60 8.03 12.94
C THR A 228 -13.37 8.14 11.45
N TYR A 229 -14.42 8.44 10.70
CA TYR A 229 -14.37 8.44 9.24
C TYR A 229 -14.80 9.78 8.68
N ARG A 230 -14.21 10.17 7.55
CA ARG A 230 -14.67 11.30 6.73
C ARG A 230 -14.47 11.02 5.26
N THR A 231 -15.23 11.70 4.41
CA THR A 231 -15.04 11.67 2.96
C THR A 231 -14.63 13.04 2.46
N LEU A 232 -13.54 13.10 1.70
CA LEU A 232 -13.17 14.25 0.90
C LEU A 232 -13.70 14.07 -0.52
N TRP A 233 -14.43 15.04 -1.03
CA TRP A 233 -14.76 15.17 -2.46
C TRP A 233 -13.79 16.16 -3.09
N ILE A 234 -12.88 15.66 -3.91
CA ILE A 234 -11.87 16.42 -4.65
C ILE A 234 -12.32 16.48 -6.10
N ASN A 235 -12.77 17.65 -6.54
CA ASN A 235 -13.39 17.85 -7.86
C ASN A 235 -12.58 18.82 -8.70
N PHE A 236 -12.25 18.42 -9.92
CA PHE A 236 -11.68 19.28 -10.94
C PHE A 236 -12.75 19.63 -11.96
N ASP A 237 -13.19 20.89 -11.95
CA ASP A 237 -14.06 21.48 -12.96
C ASP A 237 -13.19 22.10 -14.08
N ASN A 238 -13.61 21.95 -15.33
CA ASN A 238 -12.95 22.55 -16.52
C ASN A 238 -12.75 24.08 -16.45
N ARG A 239 -13.37 24.74 -15.50
CA ARG A 239 -13.34 26.20 -15.33
C ARG A 239 -12.32 26.67 -14.31
N SER A 240 -11.75 25.78 -13.51
CA SER A 240 -10.81 26.12 -12.43
C SER A 240 -9.49 25.39 -12.56
N VAL A 241 -8.39 26.11 -12.30
CA VAL A 241 -7.05 25.53 -12.22
C VAL A 241 -6.86 24.77 -10.89
N LYS A 242 -7.61 25.16 -9.85
CA LYS A 242 -7.56 24.53 -8.53
C LYS A 242 -8.75 23.60 -8.32
N PRO A 243 -8.55 22.48 -7.61
CA PRO A 243 -9.66 21.61 -7.24
C PRO A 243 -10.62 22.29 -6.27
N THR A 244 -11.90 21.96 -6.39
CA THR A 244 -12.89 22.24 -5.34
C THR A 244 -12.88 21.07 -4.35
N ILE A 245 -12.81 21.37 -3.06
CA ILE A 245 -12.77 20.38 -2.01
C ILE A 245 -13.99 20.52 -1.11
N SER A 246 -14.65 19.41 -0.86
CA SER A 246 -15.77 19.30 0.08
C SER A 246 -15.57 18.12 1.01
N GLU A 247 -16.09 18.22 2.23
CA GLU A 247 -15.94 17.21 3.27
C GLU A 247 -17.28 16.81 3.87
N LEU A 248 -17.41 15.51 4.23
CA LEU A 248 -18.51 14.94 4.99
C LEU A 248 -17.94 14.11 6.15
N PRO A 249 -18.55 14.14 7.35
CA PRO A 249 -18.07 13.45 8.54
C PRO A 249 -18.50 11.96 8.60
N TYR A 250 -18.48 11.27 7.44
CA TYR A 250 -18.79 9.84 7.26
C TYR A 250 -18.30 9.38 5.89
N LEU A 251 -18.32 8.08 5.61
CA LEU A 251 -18.00 7.54 4.29
C LEU A 251 -19.23 7.63 3.37
N LEU A 252 -19.05 8.27 2.23
CA LEU A 252 -20.07 8.39 1.17
C LEU A 252 -19.69 7.47 0.01
N VAL A 253 -20.43 6.38 -0.17
CA VAL A 253 -20.13 5.35 -1.18
C VAL A 253 -21.09 5.48 -2.36
N PRO A 254 -20.61 5.74 -3.58
CA PRO A 254 -21.44 5.73 -4.78
C PRO A 254 -21.68 4.26 -5.20
N ARG A 255 -22.92 3.86 -5.35
CA ARG A 255 -23.31 2.53 -5.84
C ARG A 255 -24.32 2.67 -7.01
N LYS A 256 -24.56 1.59 -7.74
CA LYS A 256 -25.53 1.56 -8.85
C LYS A 256 -26.95 1.97 -8.38
N SER A 257 -27.30 1.68 -7.13
CA SER A 257 -28.59 2.04 -6.51
C SER A 257 -28.64 3.47 -5.96
N GLY A 258 -27.57 4.25 -6.06
CA GLY A 258 -27.43 5.58 -5.47
C GLY A 258 -26.32 5.64 -4.44
N PHE A 259 -26.28 6.73 -3.68
CA PHE A 259 -25.26 6.89 -2.63
C PHE A 259 -25.66 6.17 -1.34
N TRP A 260 -24.65 5.62 -0.68
CA TRP A 260 -24.78 4.95 0.62
C TRP A 260 -23.95 5.67 1.67
N PHE A 261 -24.49 5.68 2.89
CA PHE A 261 -23.86 6.16 4.10
C PHE A 261 -23.18 4.98 4.81
N ILE A 262 -21.93 5.15 5.22
CA ILE A 262 -21.22 4.20 6.08
C ILE A 262 -20.47 4.98 7.15
N ASP A 263 -20.67 4.60 8.41
CA ASP A 263 -19.98 5.15 9.58
C ASP A 263 -19.93 4.12 10.70
N SER A 264 -19.21 4.43 11.76
CA SER A 264 -19.21 3.64 13.00
C SER A 264 -19.78 4.44 14.16
N LYS A 265 -20.64 3.80 14.94
CA LYS A 265 -21.15 4.34 16.19
C LYS A 265 -20.49 3.61 17.36
N HIS A 266 -20.00 4.37 18.31
CA HIS A 266 -19.34 3.83 19.50
C HIS A 266 -20.12 4.22 20.74
N LEU A 267 -20.69 3.22 21.42
CA LEU A 267 -21.38 3.38 22.70
C LEU A 267 -20.36 3.08 23.81
N VAL A 268 -19.95 4.12 24.52
CA VAL A 268 -18.98 4.00 25.61
C VAL A 268 -19.77 3.82 26.92
N SER A 269 -19.56 2.71 27.60
CA SER A 269 -20.03 2.45 28.97
C SER A 269 -18.84 2.47 29.94
N ASN A 270 -19.10 2.37 31.25
CA ASN A 270 -18.07 2.52 32.27
C ASN A 270 -16.85 1.58 32.10
N ASN A 271 -17.00 0.40 31.47
CA ASN A 271 -15.91 -0.58 31.32
C ASN A 271 -15.82 -1.20 29.92
N SER A 272 -16.60 -0.73 28.94
CA SER A 272 -16.63 -1.32 27.60
C SER A 272 -16.96 -0.30 26.52
N ILE A 273 -16.50 -0.56 25.31
CA ILE A 273 -16.91 0.14 24.10
C ILE A 273 -17.69 -0.86 23.25
N ASN A 274 -18.93 -0.53 22.95
CA ASN A 274 -19.71 -1.27 21.96
C ASN A 274 -19.63 -0.51 20.63
N SER A 275 -19.08 -1.13 19.60
CA SER A 275 -18.89 -0.54 18.27
C SER A 275 -19.88 -1.16 17.29
N GLN A 276 -20.60 -0.30 16.58
CA GLN A 276 -21.57 -0.69 15.55
C GLN A 276 -21.21 -0.02 14.23
N ILE A 277 -21.26 -0.73 13.11
CA ILE A 277 -21.17 -0.12 11.77
C ILE A 277 -22.57 0.20 11.28
N MET A 278 -22.76 1.42 10.82
CA MET A 278 -23.99 1.86 10.18
C MET A 278 -23.80 1.85 8.66
N VAL A 279 -24.60 1.06 7.95
CA VAL A 279 -24.56 0.94 6.49
C VAL A 279 -25.97 1.04 5.96
N HIS A 280 -26.30 2.09 5.20
CA HIS A 280 -27.63 2.24 4.60
C HIS A 280 -27.63 3.17 3.36
N PRO A 281 -28.61 3.00 2.45
CA PRO A 281 -28.79 3.93 1.33
C PRO A 281 -29.13 5.34 1.83
N LEU A 282 -28.60 6.36 1.15
CA LEU A 282 -28.97 7.77 1.35
C LEU A 282 -30.28 8.09 0.62
N ASN A 283 -31.41 7.59 1.11
CA ASN A 283 -32.73 7.95 0.57
C ASN A 283 -33.34 9.15 1.30
N LYS A 284 -34.26 9.87 0.61
CA LYS A 284 -34.88 11.13 1.06
C LYS A 284 -35.60 11.10 2.43
N ASN A 285 -35.73 9.94 3.08
CA ASN A 285 -36.46 9.77 4.33
C ASN A 285 -35.59 9.33 5.51
N ILE A 286 -34.34 9.80 5.58
CA ILE A 286 -33.39 9.48 6.67
C ILE A 286 -33.90 9.93 8.06
N ALA A 287 -34.89 10.80 8.13
CA ALA A 287 -35.54 11.20 9.38
C ALA A 287 -36.39 10.08 10.03
N GLN A 288 -36.68 8.98 9.34
CA GLN A 288 -37.42 7.86 9.88
C GLN A 288 -36.50 6.68 10.17
N LYS A 289 -36.04 6.63 11.43
CA LYS A 289 -35.56 5.43 12.14
C LYS A 289 -34.73 4.47 11.29
N SER A 290 -33.43 4.76 11.16
CA SER A 290 -32.47 3.68 11.10
C SER A 290 -32.73 2.83 12.36
N LYS A 291 -33.33 1.67 12.22
CA LYS A 291 -33.24 0.65 13.26
C LYS A 291 -31.76 0.41 13.42
N GLU A 292 -31.23 0.86 14.57
CA GLU A 292 -29.88 0.52 15.02
C GLU A 292 -29.87 -1.01 15.10
N SER A 293 -29.40 -1.65 14.02
CA SER A 293 -29.16 -3.08 14.06
C SER A 293 -27.76 -3.25 14.60
N ASP A 294 -27.66 -3.84 15.78
CA ASP A 294 -26.37 -4.39 16.22
C ASP A 294 -25.82 -5.23 15.07
N ILE A 295 -24.58 -4.98 14.66
CA ILE A 295 -23.96 -5.84 13.67
C ILE A 295 -23.71 -7.16 14.33
N ILE A 296 -24.60 -8.09 14.02
CA ILE A 296 -24.42 -9.49 14.37
C ILE A 296 -23.72 -10.12 13.17
N ILE A 297 -22.41 -10.30 13.29
CA ILE A 297 -21.60 -11.00 12.30
C ILE A 297 -21.46 -12.44 12.80
N ASP A 298 -21.82 -13.42 11.98
CA ASP A 298 -21.79 -14.85 12.32
C ASP A 298 -22.59 -15.19 13.61
N GLY A 299 -23.71 -14.51 13.83
CA GLY A 299 -24.54 -14.70 15.02
C GLY A 299 -23.95 -14.13 16.31
N GLN A 300 -22.84 -13.40 16.24
CA GLN A 300 -22.14 -12.82 17.38
C GLN A 300 -22.12 -11.29 17.31
N THR A 301 -22.27 -10.63 18.44
CA THR A 301 -22.18 -9.17 18.56
C THR A 301 -20.74 -8.80 18.87
N TYR A 302 -20.09 -8.03 18.01
CA TYR A 302 -18.74 -7.52 18.26
C TYR A 302 -18.85 -6.28 19.14
N THR A 303 -18.29 -6.36 20.36
CA THR A 303 -18.49 -5.33 21.39
C THR A 303 -17.31 -4.40 21.53
N ASN A 304 -16.07 -4.80 21.16
CA ASN A 304 -14.88 -4.06 21.57
C ASN A 304 -14.20 -3.23 20.49
N GLY A 305 -14.47 -3.46 19.23
CA GLY A 305 -13.88 -2.64 18.18
C GLY A 305 -14.15 -3.20 16.79
N VAL A 306 -14.53 -2.30 15.90
CA VAL A 306 -14.65 -2.60 14.47
C VAL A 306 -13.96 -1.50 13.69
N ASP A 307 -12.94 -1.87 12.94
CA ASP A 307 -12.19 -1.00 12.06
C ASP A 307 -12.52 -1.28 10.60
N ILE A 308 -12.93 -0.25 9.86
CA ILE A 308 -13.05 -0.32 8.41
C ILE A 308 -11.65 -0.16 7.80
N LEU A 309 -11.26 -1.13 6.96
CA LEU A 309 -9.98 -1.12 6.26
C LEU A 309 -10.14 -0.81 4.76
N PHE A 310 -11.29 -1.15 4.20
CA PHE A 310 -11.63 -0.91 2.80
C PHE A 310 -13.14 -0.81 2.61
N VAL A 311 -13.57 0.09 1.72
CA VAL A 311 -14.93 0.14 1.20
C VAL A 311 -14.88 0.30 -0.32
N GLY A 312 -15.43 -0.69 -1.02
CA GLY A 312 -15.71 -0.64 -2.47
C GLY A 312 -17.20 -0.45 -2.75
N ASP A 313 -17.60 -0.66 -3.99
CA ASP A 313 -19.01 -0.56 -4.40
C ASP A 313 -19.87 -1.65 -3.76
N ASP A 314 -19.35 -2.88 -3.66
CA ASP A 314 -20.08 -4.06 -3.23
C ASP A 314 -19.49 -4.73 -1.97
N TYR A 315 -18.29 -4.36 -1.56
CA TYR A 315 -17.56 -5.02 -0.48
C TYR A 315 -17.03 -4.06 0.57
N ILE A 316 -16.94 -4.56 1.80
CA ILE A 316 -16.30 -3.89 2.93
C ILE A 316 -15.34 -4.84 3.63
N SER A 317 -14.12 -4.39 3.89
CA SER A 317 -13.14 -5.12 4.66
C SER A 317 -13.06 -4.58 6.08
N LEU A 318 -13.15 -5.47 7.05
CA LEU A 318 -13.20 -5.14 8.48
C LEU A 318 -12.08 -5.84 9.24
N GLU A 319 -11.50 -5.13 10.19
CA GLU A 319 -10.81 -5.72 11.31
C GLU A 319 -11.74 -5.71 12.52
N LEU A 320 -11.98 -6.88 13.09
CA LEU A 320 -12.91 -7.09 14.17
C LEU A 320 -12.15 -7.46 15.44
N ASP A 321 -12.33 -6.68 16.49
CA ASP A 321 -11.76 -6.94 17.82
C ASP A 321 -12.90 -7.30 18.77
N GLY A 322 -13.00 -8.53 19.19
CA GLY A 322 -14.15 -8.98 19.94
C GLY A 322 -13.84 -9.92 21.11
N ASP A 323 -14.53 -9.68 22.24
CA ASP A 323 -14.58 -10.62 23.36
C ASP A 323 -15.35 -11.92 23.02
N SER A 324 -16.11 -11.93 21.92
CA SER A 324 -16.92 -13.09 21.51
C SER A 324 -16.09 -14.27 21.06
N TYR A 325 -14.88 -14.00 20.54
CA TYR A 325 -13.85 -14.99 20.32
C TYR A 325 -12.93 -15.16 21.52
N TYR A 326 -13.27 -14.55 22.65
CA TYR A 326 -12.69 -14.92 23.90
C TYR A 326 -13.18 -16.33 24.19
N ASN A 327 -12.41 -17.29 23.78
CA ASN A 327 -12.60 -18.65 24.28
C ASN A 327 -12.41 -18.54 25.79
N LYS A 328 -13.50 -18.60 26.56
CA LYS A 328 -13.46 -18.50 28.03
C LYS A 328 -12.47 -19.45 28.64
N ASP A 329 -12.15 -20.55 27.93
CA ASP A 329 -11.21 -21.56 28.36
C ASP A 329 -9.75 -21.19 28.05
N THR A 330 -9.46 -20.27 27.12
CA THR A 330 -8.10 -19.95 26.68
C THR A 330 -7.65 -18.52 26.93
N GLY A 331 -8.55 -17.57 27.19
CA GLY A 331 -8.21 -16.19 27.50
C GLY A 331 -7.66 -15.33 26.34
N HIS A 332 -7.84 -15.76 25.09
CA HIS A 332 -7.26 -15.10 23.90
C HIS A 332 -8.13 -13.98 23.35
N LYS A 333 -7.48 -12.87 23.02
CA LYS A 333 -8.05 -11.81 22.17
C LYS A 333 -7.63 -12.07 20.72
N HIS A 334 -8.60 -12.34 19.86
CA HIS A 334 -8.37 -12.47 18.43
C HIS A 334 -8.79 -11.19 17.69
N LYS A 335 -7.94 -10.70 16.80
CA LYS A 335 -8.31 -9.68 15.82
C LYS A 335 -8.57 -10.35 14.48
N LEU A 336 -9.82 -10.44 14.10
CA LEU A 336 -10.21 -11.08 12.84
C LEU A 336 -10.12 -10.10 11.69
N LEU A 337 -9.60 -10.55 10.56
CA LEU A 337 -9.61 -9.83 9.30
C LEU A 337 -10.63 -10.48 8.36
N ARG A 338 -11.68 -9.75 7.98
CA ARG A 338 -12.83 -10.30 7.24
C ARG A 338 -13.28 -9.39 6.10
N LEU A 339 -13.77 -10.00 5.03
CA LEU A 339 -14.44 -9.31 3.92
C LEU A 339 -15.94 -9.65 3.92
N TYR A 340 -16.78 -8.64 3.79
CA TYR A 340 -18.25 -8.80 3.73
C TYR A 340 -18.83 -8.12 2.50
N ALA A 341 -19.99 -8.61 2.05
CA ALA A 341 -20.80 -7.91 1.06
C ALA A 341 -21.61 -6.79 1.72
N LEU A 342 -21.59 -5.58 1.16
CA LEU A 342 -22.33 -4.42 1.68
C LEU A 342 -23.85 -4.65 1.74
N ASP A 343 -24.39 -5.39 0.77
CA ASP A 343 -25.84 -5.64 0.70
C ASP A 343 -26.37 -6.50 1.85
N THR A 344 -25.52 -7.31 2.44
CA THR A 344 -25.93 -8.31 3.45
C THR A 344 -25.36 -8.05 4.83
N ILE A 345 -24.48 -7.08 4.99
CA ILE A 345 -23.78 -6.84 6.26
C ILE A 345 -24.71 -6.55 7.44
N ASN A 346 -25.86 -5.93 7.19
CA ASN A 346 -26.87 -5.65 8.21
C ASN A 346 -27.85 -6.81 8.48
N ASN A 347 -27.70 -7.94 7.79
CA ASN A 347 -28.53 -9.10 7.99
C ASN A 347 -28.05 -9.90 9.20
N LYS A 348 -28.99 -10.43 10.00
CA LYS A 348 -28.66 -11.26 11.17
C LYS A 348 -27.81 -12.50 10.84
N ASN A 349 -27.83 -12.95 9.57
CA ASN A 349 -27.08 -14.09 9.06
C ASN A 349 -26.02 -13.62 8.06
N SER A 350 -25.40 -12.47 8.30
CA SER A 350 -24.28 -12.05 7.48
C SER A 350 -23.07 -12.93 7.75
N HIS A 351 -22.50 -13.51 6.71
CA HIS A 351 -21.29 -14.32 6.78
C HIS A 351 -20.14 -13.65 6.03
N PRO A 352 -18.89 -13.81 6.49
CA PRO A 352 -17.74 -13.35 5.75
C PRO A 352 -17.61 -14.08 4.40
N ILE A 353 -17.10 -13.39 3.41
CA ILE A 353 -16.89 -13.96 2.09
C ILE A 353 -15.69 -14.88 2.16
N LEU A 354 -15.85 -16.11 1.64
CA LEU A 354 -14.72 -17.01 1.43
C LEU A 354 -13.94 -16.58 0.20
N ILE A 355 -12.62 -16.70 0.25
CA ILE A 355 -11.77 -16.33 -0.90
C ILE A 355 -12.10 -17.13 -2.16
N SER A 356 -12.58 -18.38 -2.01
CA SER A 356 -13.08 -19.19 -3.11
C SER A 356 -14.31 -18.61 -3.79
N ASN A 357 -15.20 -17.94 -3.01
CA ASN A 357 -16.39 -17.31 -3.57
C ASN A 357 -16.07 -16.00 -4.32
N LEU A 358 -14.95 -15.35 -3.94
CA LEU A 358 -14.51 -14.11 -4.57
C LEU A 358 -13.74 -14.36 -5.88
N VAL A 359 -12.81 -15.31 -5.90
CA VAL A 359 -11.85 -15.54 -6.98
C VAL A 359 -11.60 -17.03 -7.29
N GLY A 360 -12.48 -17.93 -6.85
CA GLY A 360 -12.42 -19.36 -7.14
C GLY A 360 -11.20 -20.08 -6.53
N GLU A 361 -10.83 -21.20 -7.12
CA GLU A 361 -9.71 -22.05 -6.69
C GLU A 361 -8.36 -21.31 -6.70
N GLN A 362 -8.17 -20.36 -7.61
CA GLN A 362 -6.97 -19.52 -7.65
C GLN A 362 -6.81 -18.71 -6.36
N GLY A 363 -7.91 -18.26 -5.77
CA GLY A 363 -7.90 -17.56 -4.48
C GLY A 363 -7.35 -18.44 -3.36
N ILE A 364 -7.83 -19.67 -3.24
CA ILE A 364 -7.35 -20.64 -2.25
C ILE A 364 -5.86 -20.91 -2.43
N LYS A 365 -5.42 -21.14 -3.67
CA LYS A 365 -4.01 -21.39 -3.98
C LYS A 365 -3.14 -20.21 -3.59
N SER A 366 -3.54 -18.99 -3.95
CA SER A 366 -2.78 -17.77 -3.65
C SER A 366 -2.76 -17.44 -2.15
N LEU A 367 -3.87 -17.66 -1.43
CA LEU A 367 -3.93 -17.52 0.03
C LEU A 367 -2.91 -18.44 0.72
N LYS A 368 -2.90 -19.73 0.36
CA LYS A 368 -1.95 -20.71 0.90
C LYS A 368 -0.50 -20.39 0.53
N GLN A 369 -0.25 -19.92 -0.70
CA GLN A 369 1.08 -19.51 -1.16
C GLN A 369 1.60 -18.31 -0.35
N GLY A 370 0.78 -17.28 -0.15
CA GLY A 370 1.14 -16.11 0.65
C GLY A 370 1.45 -16.48 2.09
N ALA A 371 0.62 -17.31 2.72
CA ALA A 371 0.84 -17.81 4.07
C ALA A 371 2.15 -18.60 4.20
N ALA A 372 2.41 -19.52 3.27
CA ALA A 372 3.64 -20.31 3.26
C ALA A 372 4.89 -19.44 3.08
N ALA A 373 4.86 -18.46 2.18
CA ALA A 373 5.96 -17.52 1.97
C ALA A 373 6.23 -16.69 3.23
N TYR A 374 5.18 -16.21 3.91
CA TYR A 374 5.30 -15.48 5.15
C TYR A 374 5.90 -16.34 6.27
N LEU A 375 5.35 -17.55 6.52
CA LEU A 375 5.86 -18.47 7.54
C LEU A 375 7.33 -18.86 7.30
N ASN A 376 7.74 -19.03 6.04
CA ASN A 376 9.13 -19.32 5.66
C ASN A 376 10.07 -18.13 5.86
N SER A 377 9.56 -16.91 5.94
CA SER A 377 10.34 -15.70 6.22
C SER A 377 10.61 -15.49 7.72
N LEU A 378 9.88 -16.18 8.60
CA LEU A 378 10.00 -16.09 10.04
C LEU A 378 11.08 -17.05 10.58
N ASP A 379 11.66 -16.69 11.72
CA ASP A 379 12.47 -17.65 12.47
C ASP A 379 11.60 -18.80 13.03
N PHE A 380 12.26 -19.89 13.46
CA PHE A 380 11.58 -21.09 13.93
C PHE A 380 10.63 -20.80 15.12
N ASN A 381 11.05 -19.98 16.07
CA ASN A 381 10.28 -19.70 17.28
C ASN A 381 9.02 -18.87 16.98
N ASP A 382 9.14 -17.86 16.12
CA ASP A 382 8.01 -17.02 15.74
C ASP A 382 7.02 -17.77 14.84
N ARG A 383 7.54 -18.62 13.95
CA ARG A 383 6.71 -19.50 13.12
C ARG A 383 5.84 -20.46 13.96
N GLN A 384 6.36 -21.01 15.06
CA GLN A 384 5.61 -21.93 15.93
C GLN A 384 4.50 -21.24 16.73
N LYS A 385 4.51 -19.93 16.82
CA LYS A 385 3.47 -19.15 17.53
C LYS A 385 2.23 -18.92 16.68
N LEU A 386 2.29 -19.16 15.38
CA LEU A 386 1.21 -18.88 14.43
C LEU A 386 0.59 -20.16 13.88
N GLU A 387 -0.68 -20.09 13.50
CA GLU A 387 -1.34 -21.12 12.71
C GLU A 387 -0.54 -21.42 11.45
N GLN A 388 -0.51 -22.68 11.05
CA GLN A 388 0.27 -23.11 9.88
C GLN A 388 -0.52 -22.98 8.56
N ALA A 389 -1.80 -22.69 8.65
CA ALA A 389 -2.66 -22.44 7.49
C ALA A 389 -3.79 -21.46 7.85
N PRO A 390 -4.09 -20.46 7.00
CA PRO A 390 -5.19 -19.53 7.22
C PRO A 390 -6.54 -20.20 6.89
N GLY A 391 -7.59 -19.78 7.58
CA GLY A 391 -8.97 -20.06 7.17
C GLY A 391 -9.30 -19.35 5.86
N TYR A 392 -10.25 -19.87 5.10
CA TYR A 392 -10.60 -19.30 3.79
C TYR A 392 -11.35 -17.95 3.87
N ALA A 393 -11.78 -17.55 5.06
CA ALA A 393 -12.34 -16.25 5.35
C ALA A 393 -11.34 -15.29 6.03
N ASP A 394 -10.12 -15.75 6.38
CA ASP A 394 -9.14 -14.96 7.13
C ASP A 394 -8.36 -14.04 6.21
N PHE A 395 -9.09 -13.20 5.48
CA PHE A 395 -8.51 -12.21 4.58
C PHE A 395 -9.37 -10.97 4.48
N GLY A 396 -8.76 -9.91 3.98
CA GLY A 396 -9.43 -8.65 3.68
C GLY A 396 -8.71 -7.90 2.55
N ILE A 397 -9.24 -6.74 2.22
CA ILE A 397 -8.64 -5.79 1.28
C ILE A 397 -8.07 -4.65 2.11
N VAL A 398 -6.84 -4.27 1.82
CA VAL A 398 -6.15 -3.17 2.50
C VAL A 398 -5.39 -2.32 1.51
N ARG A 399 -5.11 -1.07 1.87
CA ARG A 399 -4.30 -0.17 1.07
C ARG A 399 -2.81 -0.36 1.32
N LYS A 400 -2.02 -0.45 0.26
CA LYS A 400 -0.56 -0.56 0.34
C LYS A 400 0.09 0.09 -0.87
N THR A 401 0.83 1.18 -0.61
CA THR A 401 1.76 1.79 -1.59
C THR A 401 1.14 2.03 -2.97
N GLY A 402 0.06 2.81 -3.01
CA GLY A 402 -0.59 3.21 -4.25
C GLY A 402 -1.60 2.23 -4.82
N LYS A 403 -1.97 1.15 -4.11
CA LYS A 403 -2.91 0.15 -4.59
C LYS A 403 -3.66 -0.60 -3.49
N TRP A 404 -4.81 -1.16 -3.83
CA TRP A 404 -5.53 -2.11 -3.01
C TRP A 404 -4.98 -3.52 -3.21
N ILE A 405 -4.72 -4.23 -2.13
CA ILE A 405 -4.21 -5.60 -2.14
C ILE A 405 -5.10 -6.51 -1.30
N LEU A 406 -5.08 -7.80 -1.61
CA LEU A 406 -5.61 -8.83 -0.74
C LEU A 406 -4.58 -9.16 0.34
N ARG A 407 -5.01 -9.14 1.60
CA ARG A 407 -4.19 -9.50 2.76
C ARG A 407 -4.83 -10.65 3.50
N GLY A 408 -4.03 -11.68 3.81
CA GLY A 408 -4.42 -12.78 4.67
C GLY A 408 -3.88 -12.59 6.08
N ARG A 409 -4.47 -13.31 7.04
CA ARG A 409 -4.05 -13.32 8.44
C ARG A 409 -3.91 -14.74 8.94
N LEU A 410 -2.86 -14.99 9.73
CA LEU A 410 -2.66 -16.19 10.54
C LEU A 410 -2.81 -15.81 12.00
N ASP A 411 -3.67 -16.50 12.73
CA ASP A 411 -3.85 -16.27 14.16
C ASP A 411 -2.74 -16.92 15.00
N SER A 412 -2.57 -16.44 16.23
CA SER A 412 -1.65 -17.04 17.18
C SER A 412 -2.21 -18.33 17.77
N VAL A 413 -1.36 -19.37 17.83
CA VAL A 413 -1.68 -20.63 18.55
C VAL A 413 -1.24 -20.58 20.01
N THR A 414 -0.52 -19.52 20.44
CA THR A 414 0.02 -19.42 21.79
C THR A 414 -0.88 -18.58 22.68
N GLN A 415 -1.06 -19.04 23.92
CA GLN A 415 -1.81 -18.35 24.96
C GLN A 415 -1.00 -17.18 25.55
N THR A 416 -0.81 -16.09 24.81
CA THR A 416 -0.19 -14.89 25.36
C THR A 416 -1.21 -13.79 25.51
N SER A 417 -1.09 -12.99 26.59
CA SER A 417 -1.95 -11.82 26.84
C SER A 417 -1.74 -10.68 25.81
N LYS A 418 -0.79 -10.83 24.87
CA LYS A 418 -0.57 -9.92 23.75
C LYS A 418 -1.27 -10.44 22.51
N GLU A 419 -2.03 -9.57 21.87
CA GLU A 419 -2.51 -9.79 20.50
C GLU A 419 -1.31 -10.17 19.61
N SER A 420 -1.31 -11.38 19.08
CA SER A 420 -0.32 -11.79 18.12
C SER A 420 -1.01 -12.46 16.94
N PHE A 421 -0.76 -11.96 15.76
CA PHE A 421 -1.20 -12.51 14.49
C PHE A 421 -0.12 -12.21 13.45
N GLY A 422 -0.16 -12.92 12.33
CA GLY A 422 0.73 -12.69 11.20
C GLY A 422 -0.04 -12.25 9.97
N ASP A 423 0.14 -11.02 9.54
CA ASP A 423 -0.44 -10.51 8.29
C ASP A 423 0.51 -10.76 7.12
N PHE A 424 -0.03 -11.23 6.00
CA PHE A 424 0.73 -11.48 4.78
C PHE A 424 -0.03 -11.02 3.53
N ASP A 425 0.69 -10.59 2.51
CA ASP A 425 0.08 -10.23 1.24
C ASP A 425 -0.26 -11.50 0.44
N ILE A 426 -1.49 -11.58 -0.05
CA ILE A 426 -1.91 -12.66 -0.95
C ILE A 426 -1.46 -12.29 -2.36
N PRO A 427 -0.64 -13.12 -3.05
CA PRO A 427 -0.10 -12.82 -4.37
C PRO A 427 -1.17 -12.99 -5.47
N LEU A 428 -2.19 -12.15 -5.40
CA LEU A 428 -3.31 -12.08 -6.32
C LEU A 428 -3.74 -10.62 -6.49
N ILE A 429 -3.97 -10.20 -7.72
CA ILE A 429 -4.44 -8.85 -8.05
C ILE A 429 -5.96 -8.83 -7.89
N PRO A 430 -6.52 -7.96 -7.02
CA PRO A 430 -7.96 -7.79 -6.94
C PRO A 430 -8.51 -7.31 -8.30
N SER A 431 -9.62 -7.89 -8.74
CA SER A 431 -10.27 -7.45 -9.98
C SER A 431 -10.88 -6.06 -9.83
N ARG A 432 -11.10 -5.38 -10.95
CA ARG A 432 -11.78 -4.07 -10.97
C ARG A 432 -13.22 -4.13 -10.44
N ASP A 433 -13.86 -5.28 -10.53
CA ASP A 433 -15.20 -5.48 -9.95
C ASP A 433 -15.18 -5.48 -8.41
N ILE A 434 -14.00 -5.68 -7.81
CA ILE A 434 -13.83 -5.68 -6.35
C ILE A 434 -13.39 -4.31 -5.85
N VAL A 435 -12.36 -3.71 -6.47
CA VAL A 435 -11.69 -2.50 -5.94
C VAL A 435 -11.93 -1.24 -6.79
N GLY A 436 -12.64 -1.34 -7.92
CA GLY A 436 -12.86 -0.23 -8.83
C GLY A 436 -11.59 0.15 -9.62
N TYR A 437 -11.45 1.44 -9.96
CA TYR A 437 -10.25 1.95 -10.61
C TYR A 437 -9.13 2.15 -9.59
N ASP A 438 -8.02 1.47 -9.78
CA ASP A 438 -6.89 1.48 -8.84
C ASP A 438 -5.52 1.52 -9.55
N SER A 439 -5.44 2.05 -10.74
CA SER A 439 -4.18 2.17 -11.47
C SER A 439 -3.40 3.41 -11.04
N LEU A 440 -2.11 3.24 -10.73
CA LEU A 440 -1.25 4.34 -10.32
C LEU A 440 -0.45 4.89 -11.52
N PHE A 441 -0.59 6.19 -11.77
CA PHE A 441 0.13 6.92 -12.80
C PHE A 441 0.40 8.37 -12.35
N PRO A 442 1.64 8.91 -12.43
CA PRO A 442 2.89 8.21 -12.78
C PRO A 442 3.21 7.06 -11.83
N SER A 443 4.23 6.27 -12.16
CA SER A 443 4.64 5.14 -11.31
C SER A 443 5.04 5.59 -9.90
N TRP A 444 4.96 4.67 -8.93
CA TRP A 444 5.32 4.94 -7.55
C TRP A 444 6.75 5.50 -7.41
N SER A 445 7.69 5.04 -8.22
CA SER A 445 9.07 5.54 -8.22
C SER A 445 9.17 7.02 -8.61
N ILE A 446 8.40 7.46 -9.59
CA ILE A 446 8.33 8.87 -10.01
C ILE A 446 7.68 9.73 -8.92
N ILE A 447 6.61 9.22 -8.29
CA ILE A 447 5.96 9.90 -7.17
C ILE A 447 6.95 10.06 -6.02
N LYS A 448 7.66 9.00 -5.62
CA LYS A 448 8.66 9.03 -4.55
C LYS A 448 9.85 9.92 -4.87
N GLN A 449 10.25 10.03 -6.12
CA GLN A 449 11.31 10.96 -6.53
C GLN A 449 10.90 12.42 -6.31
N ARG A 450 9.62 12.75 -6.53
CA ARG A 450 9.10 14.11 -6.35
C ARG A 450 8.69 14.40 -4.92
N VAL A 451 8.10 13.42 -4.23
CA VAL A 451 7.61 13.48 -2.85
C VAL A 451 8.22 12.31 -2.06
N PRO A 452 9.45 12.44 -1.56
CA PRO A 452 10.16 11.35 -0.86
C PRO A 452 9.38 10.81 0.34
N GLU A 453 8.62 11.66 1.03
CA GLU A 453 7.78 11.34 2.18
C GLU A 453 6.42 10.71 1.82
N ALA A 454 6.10 10.51 0.53
CA ALA A 454 4.85 9.88 0.12
C ALA A 454 4.67 8.51 0.76
N LEU A 455 3.50 8.28 1.34
CA LEU A 455 3.08 7.00 1.94
C LEU A 455 2.11 6.26 1.03
N ASP A 456 1.26 7.01 0.31
CA ASP A 456 0.26 6.48 -0.61
C ASP A 456 -0.05 7.49 -1.73
N ALA A 457 -0.71 7.04 -2.81
CA ALA A 457 -1.13 7.92 -3.88
C ALA A 457 -2.33 7.36 -4.67
N TYR A 458 -3.10 8.28 -5.30
CA TYR A 458 -4.31 8.00 -6.09
C TYR A 458 -4.26 8.80 -7.38
N SER A 459 -4.24 8.13 -8.52
CA SER A 459 -4.20 8.77 -9.83
C SER A 459 -5.57 8.80 -10.49
N SER A 460 -5.93 9.92 -11.07
CA SER A 460 -7.19 10.04 -11.82
C SER A 460 -7.23 9.11 -13.04
N PRO A 461 -8.39 8.53 -13.39
CA PRO A 461 -8.54 7.68 -14.57
C PRO A 461 -8.12 8.40 -15.88
N ASN A 462 -8.30 9.71 -15.94
CA ASN A 462 -7.89 10.53 -17.09
C ASN A 462 -6.40 10.92 -17.07
N LYS A 463 -5.62 10.46 -16.07
CA LYS A 463 -4.18 10.74 -15.91
C LYS A 463 -3.84 12.24 -15.90
N ASN A 464 -4.73 13.08 -15.36
CA ASN A 464 -4.54 14.53 -15.34
C ASN A 464 -4.10 15.07 -13.98
N PHE A 465 -4.40 14.35 -12.88
CA PHE A 465 -3.90 14.68 -11.55
C PHE A 465 -3.66 13.44 -10.69
N VAL A 466 -2.86 13.62 -9.65
CA VAL A 466 -2.58 12.63 -8.63
C VAL A 466 -2.69 13.25 -7.24
N VAL A 467 -3.31 12.52 -6.34
CA VAL A 467 -3.38 12.82 -4.91
C VAL A 467 -2.30 12.00 -4.20
N VAL A 468 -1.40 12.64 -3.49
CA VAL A 468 -0.31 11.99 -2.76
C VAL A 468 -0.53 12.19 -1.27
N ILE A 469 -0.52 11.12 -0.50
CA ILE A 469 -0.66 11.12 0.96
C ILE A 469 0.73 11.01 1.59
N THR A 470 1.04 11.93 2.51
CA THR A 470 2.18 11.89 3.41
C THR A 470 1.70 11.59 4.84
N LYS A 471 2.56 11.69 5.83
CA LYS A 471 2.21 11.43 7.23
C LYS A 471 1.12 12.40 7.76
N ASP A 472 1.17 13.65 7.33
CA ASP A 472 0.37 14.76 7.89
C ASP A 472 -0.36 15.59 6.82
N LYS A 473 -0.13 15.29 5.53
CA LYS A 473 -0.68 16.07 4.41
C LYS A 473 -1.16 15.20 3.26
N LEU A 474 -2.15 15.74 2.57
CA LEU A 474 -2.60 15.29 1.28
C LEU A 474 -2.22 16.38 0.26
N LEU A 475 -1.43 16.01 -0.73
CA LEU A 475 -0.88 16.89 -1.75
C LEU A 475 -1.51 16.54 -3.10
N ILE A 476 -2.07 17.54 -3.79
CA ILE A 476 -2.71 17.33 -5.09
C ILE A 476 -1.82 17.94 -6.17
N TYR A 477 -1.34 17.10 -7.09
CA TYR A 477 -0.48 17.52 -8.21
C TYR A 477 -1.18 17.31 -9.55
N THR A 478 -0.89 18.18 -10.52
CA THR A 478 -1.12 17.88 -11.94
C THR A 478 -0.14 16.82 -12.42
N ILE A 479 -0.55 16.06 -13.43
CA ILE A 479 0.34 15.16 -14.18
C ILE A 479 0.66 15.83 -15.51
N ILE A 480 1.94 16.10 -15.76
CA ILE A 480 2.44 16.77 -16.96
C ILE A 480 3.62 15.95 -17.50
N ASN A 481 3.55 15.52 -18.76
CA ASN A 481 4.60 14.74 -19.42
C ASN A 481 5.04 13.51 -18.57
N ASN A 482 4.07 12.74 -18.06
CA ASN A 482 4.27 11.56 -17.21
C ASN A 482 4.98 11.83 -15.87
N ASN A 483 5.02 13.07 -15.41
CA ASN A 483 5.61 13.49 -14.14
C ASN A 483 4.63 14.32 -13.32
N LEU A 484 4.92 14.49 -12.03
CA LEU A 484 4.20 15.43 -11.19
C LEU A 484 4.59 16.86 -11.55
N GLY A 485 3.61 17.76 -11.52
CA GLY A 485 3.84 19.21 -11.63
C GLY A 485 4.87 19.71 -10.60
N ALA A 486 5.44 20.90 -10.85
CA ALA A 486 6.50 21.47 -10.02
C ALA A 486 6.06 21.67 -8.56
N ASN A 487 4.83 22.14 -8.34
CA ASN A 487 4.24 22.41 -7.03
C ASN A 487 2.88 21.74 -6.92
N PRO A 488 2.42 21.37 -5.73
CA PRO A 488 1.06 20.92 -5.53
C PRO A 488 0.07 22.06 -5.83
N LEU A 489 -1.05 21.72 -6.46
CA LEU A 489 -2.15 22.66 -6.71
C LEU A 489 -2.87 23.02 -5.42
N GLU A 490 -2.93 22.06 -4.50
CA GLU A 490 -3.60 22.20 -3.21
C GLU A 490 -2.94 21.28 -2.16
N VAL A 491 -2.99 21.70 -0.91
CA VAL A 491 -2.45 20.99 0.26
C VAL A 491 -3.52 20.94 1.33
N ILE A 492 -3.89 19.73 1.77
CA ILE A 492 -4.87 19.51 2.83
C ILE A 492 -4.15 18.88 4.01
N ASN A 493 -4.36 19.41 5.22
CA ASN A 493 -3.84 18.79 6.41
C ASN A 493 -4.66 17.53 6.75
N LEU A 494 -3.96 16.47 7.10
CA LEU A 494 -4.54 15.22 7.59
C LEU A 494 -4.60 15.24 9.13
N ASN A 495 -5.56 14.52 9.69
CA ASN A 495 -5.58 14.22 11.12
C ASN A 495 -4.43 13.28 11.48
N ASP A 496 -4.12 13.18 12.79
CA ASP A 496 -3.07 12.25 13.23
C ASP A 496 -3.38 10.80 12.80
N SER A 497 -2.38 10.17 12.20
CA SER A 497 -2.45 8.78 11.72
C SER A 497 -3.60 8.51 10.73
N GLU A 498 -4.03 9.52 9.99
CA GLU A 498 -5.13 9.39 9.04
C GLU A 498 -4.71 8.57 7.81
N THR A 499 -5.52 7.58 7.45
CA THR A 499 -5.28 6.66 6.33
C THR A 499 -6.52 6.53 5.45
N ALA A 500 -6.32 6.24 4.17
CA ALA A 500 -7.44 6.04 3.27
C ALA A 500 -8.01 4.62 3.36
N VAL A 501 -9.35 4.56 3.39
CA VAL A 501 -10.13 3.31 3.43
C VAL A 501 -11.09 3.19 2.23
N MET A 502 -11.23 4.22 1.42
CA MET A 502 -12.08 4.23 0.23
C MET A 502 -11.51 5.18 -0.82
N SER A 503 -11.57 4.79 -2.09
CA SER A 503 -11.28 5.68 -3.21
C SER A 503 -12.24 5.36 -4.36
N GLN A 504 -13.10 6.35 -4.72
CA GLN A 504 -14.09 6.19 -5.77
C GLN A 504 -13.98 7.34 -6.78
N TRP A 505 -13.92 7.01 -8.05
CA TRP A 505 -13.66 7.96 -9.11
C TRP A 505 -14.91 8.29 -9.93
N ALA A 506 -15.16 9.58 -10.12
CA ALA A 506 -16.11 10.08 -11.10
C ALA A 506 -15.38 10.63 -12.32
N THR A 507 -15.90 10.36 -13.51
CA THR A 507 -15.44 10.95 -14.79
C THR A 507 -16.62 11.44 -15.61
N GLY A 508 -16.38 12.41 -16.50
CA GLY A 508 -17.41 12.94 -17.38
C GLY A 508 -18.63 13.51 -16.63
N ASN A 509 -19.82 13.07 -16.98
CA ASN A 509 -21.08 13.56 -16.39
C ASN A 509 -21.27 13.18 -14.92
N TYR A 510 -20.63 12.11 -14.47
CA TYR A 510 -20.70 11.70 -13.07
C TYR A 510 -20.08 12.73 -12.13
N VAL A 511 -19.06 13.46 -12.55
CA VAL A 511 -18.44 14.53 -11.74
C VAL A 511 -19.48 15.57 -11.34
N LYS A 512 -20.30 16.05 -12.30
CA LYS A 512 -21.36 17.01 -12.02
C LYS A 512 -22.45 16.42 -11.11
N ALA A 513 -22.87 15.18 -11.38
CA ALA A 513 -23.91 14.51 -10.59
C ALA A 513 -23.48 14.31 -9.13
N TRP A 514 -22.23 13.91 -8.89
CA TRP A 514 -21.70 13.75 -7.55
C TRP A 514 -21.48 15.09 -6.83
N ASP A 515 -21.05 16.11 -7.55
CA ASP A 515 -20.91 17.48 -7.00
C ASP A 515 -22.26 18.05 -6.54
N GLU A 516 -23.32 17.85 -7.32
CA GLU A 516 -24.69 18.22 -6.94
C GLU A 516 -25.17 17.47 -5.69
N GLN A 517 -24.85 16.17 -5.60
CA GLN A 517 -25.17 15.37 -4.41
C GLN A 517 -24.42 15.87 -3.17
N MET A 518 -23.13 16.14 -3.29
CA MET A 518 -22.32 16.68 -2.18
C MET A 518 -22.88 18.02 -1.68
N LYS A 519 -23.29 18.90 -2.58
CA LYS A 519 -23.93 20.19 -2.23
C LYS A 519 -25.26 20.02 -1.49
N LYS A 520 -26.04 18.98 -1.79
CA LYS A 520 -27.29 18.67 -1.09
C LYS A 520 -27.05 18.13 0.33
N LEU A 521 -25.97 17.36 0.51
CA LEU A 521 -25.61 16.74 1.79
C LEU A 521 -24.95 17.71 2.78
N LYS A 522 -24.43 18.84 2.28
CA LYS A 522 -23.85 19.92 3.11
C LYS A 522 -24.88 20.89 3.68
N LYS A 523 -26.09 20.92 3.12
CA LYS A 523 -27.22 21.73 3.61
C LYS A 523 -27.97 21.03 4.72
#